data_e9a627ca2d3c4d5a4cdc3fc89ee0e09a
#
_entry.id   e9a627ca2d3c4d5a4cdc3fc89ee0e09a
#
_cell.length_a   1.000
_cell.length_b   1.000
_cell.length_c   1.000
_cell.angle_alpha   90.00
_cell.angle_beta   90.00
_cell.angle_gamma   90.00
#
_symmetry.space_group_name_H-M   'P 1'
#
loop_
_entity.id
_entity.type
_entity.pdbx_description
1 polymer ?
#
loop_
_entity_poly.entity_id
_entity_poly.type
_entity_poly.pdbx_seq_one_letter_code
_entity_poly.pdbx_strand_id
1 'polypeptide(L)'
;VPPTKLDASYPVMAASPAVSTLAPAYEALEPDVVQPTPASVRPPEALDPFAGWWPRGASLMIDLVACSVPLWIAFTIAGAAAARSPRVLHPGEGTVSDAVATALVLSWIALLLGYFTVLNGRFRGQTLGNFAVGLAVRDAGQDRTIGLLRGFFRFLLRLVLYGFFLIPGVVNDLFPLWTKRRQTLIDKIVRSVVVKR
;
A
#
# COMPACT_ATOMS: atom_id res chain seq x y z
N VAL A 1 18.05 40.43 -18.55
CA VAL A 1 16.85 41.01 -19.18
C VAL A 1 15.83 41.18 -18.09
N PRO A 2 15.43 42.44 -17.75
CA PRO A 2 14.42 42.68 -16.71
C PRO A 2 13.01 42.36 -17.24
N PRO A 3 12.06 41.98 -16.37
CA PRO A 3 10.70 41.65 -16.78
C PRO A 3 9.92 42.95 -17.12
N THR A 4 9.26 42.92 -18.26
CA THR A 4 8.42 44.00 -18.80
C THR A 4 7.17 44.15 -17.91
N LYS A 5 6.94 45.31 -17.36
CA LYS A 5 5.69 45.72 -16.71
C LYS A 5 4.56 45.72 -17.74
N LEU A 6 3.58 44.86 -17.59
CA LEU A 6 2.31 44.93 -18.28
C LEU A 6 1.45 46.04 -17.62
N ASP A 7 1.25 47.08 -18.38
CA ASP A 7 0.40 48.22 -18.03
C ASP A 7 -1.09 47.78 -18.23
N ALA A 8 -1.78 47.53 -17.11
CA ALA A 8 -3.17 47.11 -17.12
C ALA A 8 -4.13 48.30 -17.00
N SER A 9 -4.24 49.08 -18.05
CA SER A 9 -5.30 50.06 -18.19
C SER A 9 -6.46 49.49 -19.01
N TYR A 10 -7.31 48.71 -18.39
CA TYR A 10 -8.62 48.38 -18.95
C TYR A 10 -9.61 49.49 -18.55
N PRO A 11 -10.35 50.07 -19.49
CA PRO A 11 -11.40 51.03 -19.15
C PRO A 11 -12.53 50.29 -18.43
N VAL A 12 -12.83 50.72 -17.20
CA VAL A 12 -14.02 50.28 -16.46
C VAL A 12 -15.24 50.78 -17.27
N MET A 13 -15.95 49.86 -17.92
CA MET A 13 -17.24 50.17 -18.51
C MET A 13 -18.21 50.59 -17.41
N ALA A 14 -18.62 51.84 -17.41
CA ALA A 14 -19.64 52.36 -16.51
C ALA A 14 -20.93 51.56 -16.68
N ALA A 15 -21.41 50.97 -15.58
CA ALA A 15 -22.66 50.23 -15.55
C ALA A 15 -23.80 51.15 -16.03
N SER A 16 -24.57 50.67 -17.01
CA SER A 16 -25.73 51.36 -17.56
C SER A 16 -26.81 51.49 -16.47
N PRO A 17 -27.35 52.72 -16.22
CA PRO A 17 -28.33 52.94 -15.15
C PRO A 17 -29.71 52.32 -15.38
N ALA A 18 -29.92 51.59 -16.51
CA ALA A 18 -31.24 51.04 -16.87
C ALA A 18 -31.57 49.70 -16.19
N VAL A 19 -30.64 49.03 -15.52
CA VAL A 19 -30.87 47.73 -14.89
C VAL A 19 -31.34 47.83 -13.44
N SER A 20 -31.20 49.00 -12.82
CA SER A 20 -31.50 49.19 -11.39
C SER A 20 -32.99 49.32 -11.05
N THR A 21 -33.86 49.52 -12.05
CA THR A 21 -35.30 49.79 -11.79
C THR A 21 -36.19 48.54 -11.88
N LEU A 22 -35.66 47.38 -12.32
CA LEU A 22 -36.42 46.13 -12.42
C LEU A 22 -36.21 45.17 -11.27
N ALA A 23 -35.25 45.43 -10.38
CA ALA A 23 -34.90 44.56 -9.26
C ALA A 23 -36.02 44.41 -8.18
N PRO A 24 -36.81 45.44 -7.80
CA PRO A 24 -37.79 45.28 -6.72
C PRO A 24 -39.07 44.53 -7.14
N ALA A 25 -39.34 44.38 -8.45
CA ALA A 25 -40.55 43.72 -8.90
C ALA A 25 -40.42 42.17 -9.03
N TYR A 26 -39.17 41.69 -9.16
CA TYR A 26 -38.92 40.25 -9.25
C TYR A 26 -38.93 39.55 -7.90
N GLU A 27 -38.47 40.24 -6.86
CA GLU A 27 -38.37 39.71 -5.49
C GLU A 27 -39.73 39.47 -4.81
N ALA A 28 -40.80 40.07 -5.34
CA ALA A 28 -42.19 39.94 -4.84
C ALA A 28 -42.98 38.77 -5.44
N LEU A 29 -42.41 38.03 -6.40
CA LEU A 29 -43.08 36.93 -7.11
C LEU A 29 -42.45 35.54 -6.87
N GLU A 30 -41.46 35.43 -6.01
CA GLU A 30 -41.07 34.11 -5.55
C GLU A 30 -42.17 33.55 -4.66
N PRO A 31 -42.93 32.52 -5.12
CA PRO A 31 -43.74 31.74 -4.21
C PRO A 31 -42.80 31.20 -3.15
N ASP A 32 -43.25 31.23 -1.91
CA ASP A 32 -42.60 30.62 -0.76
C ASP A 32 -42.24 29.16 -1.12
N VAL A 33 -41.16 28.99 -1.91
CA VAL A 33 -40.54 27.70 -2.11
C VAL A 33 -39.94 27.41 -0.76
N VAL A 34 -40.74 26.77 0.11
CA VAL A 34 -40.24 26.07 1.28
C VAL A 34 -39.10 25.23 0.75
N GLN A 35 -37.88 25.80 0.81
CA GLN A 35 -36.68 25.02 0.55
C GLN A 35 -36.78 23.87 1.51
N PRO A 36 -36.93 22.61 1.03
CA PRO A 36 -36.89 21.48 1.94
C PRO A 36 -35.61 21.68 2.74
N THR A 37 -35.76 21.92 4.03
CA THR A 37 -34.63 21.92 4.97
C THR A 37 -33.78 20.75 4.52
N PRO A 38 -32.50 20.95 4.14
CA PRO A 38 -31.68 19.85 3.64
C PRO A 38 -31.76 18.82 4.76
N ALA A 39 -32.64 17.83 4.54
CA ALA A 39 -32.73 16.68 5.41
C ALA A 39 -31.26 16.31 5.56
N SER A 40 -30.75 16.36 6.79
CA SER A 40 -29.35 16.17 7.09
C SER A 40 -28.92 14.91 6.34
N VAL A 41 -28.53 15.08 5.08
CA VAL A 41 -27.84 14.05 4.34
C VAL A 41 -26.58 13.88 5.15
N ARG A 42 -26.63 12.94 6.09
CA ARG A 42 -25.39 12.49 6.74
C ARG A 42 -24.44 12.29 5.59
N PRO A 43 -23.31 13.04 5.54
CA PRO A 43 -22.31 12.79 4.50
C PRO A 43 -22.13 11.30 4.54
N PRO A 44 -22.20 10.57 3.40
CA PRO A 44 -22.07 9.12 3.35
C PRO A 44 -20.88 8.82 4.22
N GLU A 45 -21.12 8.12 5.33
CA GLU A 45 -20.15 7.88 6.41
C GLU A 45 -18.87 7.48 5.70
N ALA A 46 -17.88 8.38 5.68
CA ALA A 46 -16.76 8.28 4.75
C ALA A 46 -16.07 6.96 5.12
N LEU A 47 -16.37 5.91 4.35
CA LEU A 47 -15.91 4.56 4.62
C LEU A 47 -14.43 4.66 4.87
N ASP A 48 -14.00 4.26 6.08
CA ASP A 48 -12.61 4.32 6.47
C ASP A 48 -11.74 3.71 5.36
N PRO A 49 -10.97 4.50 4.61
CA PRO A 49 -10.23 4.03 3.46
C PRO A 49 -9.09 3.09 3.86
N PHE A 50 -8.76 3.06 5.17
CA PHE A 50 -7.64 2.28 5.66
C PHE A 50 -8.02 0.82 5.89
N ALA A 51 -7.14 -0.07 5.48
CA ALA A 51 -7.32 -1.50 5.67
C ALA A 51 -7.24 -1.88 7.15
N GLY A 52 -8.22 -2.63 7.63
CA GLY A 52 -8.20 -3.24 8.94
C GLY A 52 -7.10 -4.30 9.09
N TRP A 53 -6.96 -4.85 10.28
CA TRP A 53 -5.99 -5.89 10.59
C TRP A 53 -6.27 -7.21 9.83
N TRP A 54 -7.50 -7.70 9.85
CA TRP A 54 -7.89 -8.96 9.22
C TRP A 54 -7.59 -9.04 7.72
N PRO A 55 -7.97 -8.07 6.87
CA PRO A 55 -7.62 -8.12 5.45
C PRO A 55 -6.11 -8.15 5.20
N ARG A 56 -5.32 -7.48 6.04
CA ARG A 56 -3.85 -7.50 5.93
C ARG A 56 -3.28 -8.87 6.29
N GLY A 57 -3.81 -9.49 7.35
CA GLY A 57 -3.46 -10.86 7.73
C GLY A 57 -3.78 -11.86 6.63
N ALA A 58 -5.00 -11.79 6.07
CA ALA A 58 -5.42 -12.63 4.96
C ALA A 58 -4.52 -12.44 3.72
N SER A 59 -4.22 -11.18 3.36
CA SER A 59 -3.29 -10.87 2.27
C SER A 59 -1.92 -11.52 2.48
N LEU A 60 -1.36 -11.37 3.70
CA LEU A 60 -0.05 -11.93 4.03
C LEU A 60 -0.06 -13.46 3.94
N MET A 61 -1.13 -14.12 4.40
CA MET A 61 -1.28 -15.58 4.29
C MET A 61 -1.31 -16.04 2.84
N ILE A 62 -2.07 -15.36 1.98
CA ILE A 62 -2.12 -15.66 0.55
C ILE A 62 -0.74 -15.50 -0.09
N ASP A 63 -0.05 -14.40 0.19
CA ASP A 63 1.31 -14.15 -0.32
C ASP A 63 2.30 -15.21 0.17
N LEU A 64 2.22 -15.59 1.46
CA LEU A 64 3.09 -16.61 2.04
C LEU A 64 2.88 -17.98 1.37
N VAL A 65 1.63 -18.39 1.18
CA VAL A 65 1.30 -19.64 0.48
C VAL A 65 1.80 -19.58 -0.96
N ALA A 66 1.49 -18.52 -1.70
CA ALA A 66 1.90 -18.35 -3.09
C ALA A 66 3.42 -18.42 -3.28
N CYS A 67 4.18 -17.82 -2.34
CA CYS A 67 5.63 -17.82 -2.40
C CYS A 67 6.29 -19.09 -1.84
N SER A 68 5.63 -19.82 -0.92
CA SER A 68 6.20 -21.04 -0.33
C SER A 68 6.01 -22.29 -1.21
N VAL A 69 4.97 -22.34 -2.04
CA VAL A 69 4.72 -23.47 -2.93
C VAL A 69 5.91 -23.77 -3.88
N PRO A 70 6.49 -22.79 -4.60
CA PRO A 70 7.66 -23.05 -5.44
C PRO A 70 8.87 -23.56 -4.65
N LEU A 71 9.09 -23.05 -3.45
CA LEU A 71 10.18 -23.52 -2.57
C LEU A 71 9.96 -24.99 -2.16
N TRP A 72 8.73 -25.32 -1.74
CA TRP A 72 8.40 -26.68 -1.35
C TRP A 72 8.59 -27.66 -2.49
N ILE A 73 8.17 -27.32 -3.71
CA ILE A 73 8.41 -28.11 -4.91
C ILE A 73 9.92 -28.28 -5.17
N ALA A 74 10.70 -27.21 -5.08
CA ALA A 74 12.14 -27.25 -5.28
C ALA A 74 12.83 -28.17 -4.24
N PHE A 75 12.45 -28.10 -2.97
CA PHE A 75 12.97 -29.00 -1.92
C PHE A 75 12.60 -30.46 -2.16
N THR A 76 11.39 -30.76 -2.58
CA THR A 76 10.97 -32.14 -2.89
C THR A 76 11.75 -32.73 -4.05
N ILE A 77 11.97 -31.95 -5.11
CA ILE A 77 12.79 -32.35 -6.27
C ILE A 77 14.24 -32.58 -5.85
N ALA A 78 14.83 -31.63 -5.11
CA ALA A 78 16.20 -31.73 -4.64
C ALA A 78 16.42 -32.93 -3.71
N GLY A 79 15.49 -33.17 -2.78
CA GLY A 79 15.51 -34.32 -1.89
C GLY A 79 15.39 -35.65 -2.65
N ALA A 80 14.51 -35.73 -3.64
CA ALA A 80 14.36 -36.93 -4.48
C ALA A 80 15.63 -37.15 -5.35
N ALA A 81 16.29 -36.12 -5.83
CA ALA A 81 17.55 -36.23 -6.55
C ALA A 81 18.70 -36.72 -5.65
N ALA A 82 18.79 -36.16 -4.43
CA ALA A 82 19.79 -36.55 -3.44
C ALA A 82 19.64 -38.01 -3.02
N ALA A 83 18.42 -38.49 -2.83
CA ALA A 83 18.12 -39.89 -2.49
C ALA A 83 18.56 -40.89 -3.58
N ARG A 84 18.65 -40.49 -4.84
CA ARG A 84 19.11 -41.31 -5.96
C ARG A 84 20.64 -41.34 -6.15
N SER A 85 21.36 -40.51 -5.43
CA SER A 85 22.83 -40.37 -5.52
C SER A 85 23.46 -40.69 -4.18
N PRO A 86 23.60 -41.99 -3.79
CA PRO A 86 24.26 -42.35 -2.55
C PRO A 86 25.74 -41.98 -2.64
N ARG A 87 26.13 -40.90 -2.01
CA ARG A 87 27.54 -40.53 -1.84
C ARG A 87 27.98 -40.97 -0.46
N VAL A 88 29.12 -41.68 -0.41
CA VAL A 88 29.83 -41.95 0.83
C VAL A 88 30.35 -40.60 1.34
N LEU A 89 29.80 -40.15 2.46
CA LEU A 89 30.19 -38.90 3.09
C LEU A 89 31.44 -39.15 3.95
N HIS A 90 32.48 -38.37 3.76
CA HIS A 90 33.58 -38.29 4.70
C HIS A 90 33.17 -37.43 5.90
N PRO A 91 33.49 -37.86 7.13
CA PRO A 91 33.19 -37.07 8.32
C PRO A 91 33.87 -35.69 8.24
N GLY A 92 33.07 -34.61 8.27
CA GLY A 92 33.59 -33.23 8.23
C GLY A 92 33.34 -32.48 6.92
N GLU A 93 32.91 -33.13 5.84
CA GLU A 93 32.47 -32.43 4.63
C GLU A 93 30.96 -32.20 4.69
N GLY A 94 30.55 -30.93 4.60
CA GLY A 94 29.15 -30.56 4.41
C GLY A 94 28.61 -31.26 3.17
N THR A 95 27.42 -31.83 3.25
CA THR A 95 26.85 -32.61 2.14
C THR A 95 26.53 -31.69 0.96
N VAL A 96 26.61 -32.19 -0.28
CA VAL A 96 26.04 -31.48 -1.44
C VAL A 96 24.57 -31.11 -1.20
N SER A 97 23.87 -31.91 -0.40
CA SER A 97 22.53 -31.64 0.11
C SER A 97 22.45 -30.34 0.89
N ASP A 98 23.42 -30.07 1.79
CA ASP A 98 23.43 -28.85 2.62
C ASP A 98 23.69 -27.59 1.77
N ALA A 99 24.62 -27.68 0.83
CA ALA A 99 24.88 -26.58 -0.10
C ALA A 99 23.69 -26.28 -0.99
N VAL A 100 23.00 -27.31 -1.52
CA VAL A 100 21.79 -27.15 -2.33
C VAL A 100 20.65 -26.57 -1.47
N ALA A 101 20.44 -27.08 -0.27
CA ALA A 101 19.42 -26.58 0.64
C ALA A 101 19.66 -25.11 0.99
N THR A 102 20.91 -24.75 1.29
CA THR A 102 21.30 -23.35 1.56
C THR A 102 21.04 -22.46 0.34
N ALA A 103 21.45 -22.90 -0.86
CA ALA A 103 21.23 -22.16 -2.09
C ALA A 103 19.72 -21.94 -2.38
N LEU A 104 18.89 -22.95 -2.15
CA LEU A 104 17.42 -22.85 -2.31
C LEU A 104 16.84 -21.83 -1.33
N VAL A 105 17.25 -21.87 -0.06
CA VAL A 105 16.76 -20.90 0.95
C VAL A 105 17.19 -19.48 0.59
N LEU A 106 18.45 -19.26 0.22
CA LEU A 106 18.94 -17.94 -0.17
C LEU A 106 18.25 -17.42 -1.43
N SER A 107 18.03 -18.29 -2.42
CA SER A 107 17.29 -17.94 -3.64
C SER A 107 15.85 -17.58 -3.34
N TRP A 108 15.20 -18.29 -2.42
CA TRP A 108 13.85 -17.98 -1.99
C TRP A 108 13.75 -16.66 -1.25
N ILE A 109 14.68 -16.35 -0.34
CA ILE A 109 14.75 -15.05 0.35
C ILE A 109 14.92 -13.93 -0.67
N ALA A 110 15.80 -14.10 -1.66
CA ALA A 110 16.00 -13.12 -2.73
C ALA A 110 14.74 -12.94 -3.58
N LEU A 111 14.03 -14.02 -3.89
CA LEU A 111 12.75 -13.99 -4.60
C LEU A 111 11.68 -13.25 -3.80
N LEU A 112 11.54 -13.53 -2.50
CA LEU A 112 10.62 -12.80 -1.62
C LEU A 112 10.95 -11.31 -1.57
N LEU A 113 12.22 -10.97 -1.41
CA LEU A 113 12.69 -9.60 -1.39
C LEU A 113 12.33 -8.87 -2.70
N GLY A 114 12.60 -9.50 -3.85
CA GLY A 114 12.21 -8.99 -5.16
C GLY A 114 10.71 -8.86 -5.32
N TYR A 115 9.96 -9.90 -4.97
CA TYR A 115 8.50 -9.97 -5.06
C TYR A 115 7.85 -8.81 -4.28
N PHE A 116 8.13 -8.70 -2.99
CA PHE A 116 7.52 -7.66 -2.16
C PHE A 116 8.01 -6.26 -2.52
N THR A 117 9.28 -6.10 -2.90
CA THR A 117 9.84 -4.82 -3.34
C THR A 117 9.15 -4.31 -4.59
N VAL A 118 9.08 -5.13 -5.63
CA VAL A 118 8.58 -4.73 -6.94
C VAL A 118 7.08 -4.53 -6.92
N LEU A 119 6.33 -5.45 -6.32
CA LEU A 119 4.87 -5.39 -6.30
C LEU A 119 4.35 -4.25 -5.42
N ASN A 120 4.92 -4.04 -4.24
CA ASN A 120 4.53 -2.90 -3.39
C ASN A 120 5.05 -1.56 -3.92
N GLY A 121 6.23 -1.56 -4.56
CA GLY A 121 6.88 -0.34 -5.00
C GLY A 121 6.43 0.17 -6.37
N ARG A 122 6.03 -0.72 -7.29
CA ARG A 122 5.77 -0.37 -8.69
C ARG A 122 4.40 -0.83 -9.21
N PHE A 123 3.99 -2.07 -8.96
CA PHE A 123 2.75 -2.63 -9.49
C PHE A 123 1.52 -2.21 -8.68
N ARG A 124 1.08 -0.96 -8.83
CA ARG A 124 -0.09 -0.40 -8.15
C ARG A 124 -0.04 -0.54 -6.62
N GLY A 125 1.12 -0.90 -6.04
CA GLY A 125 1.26 -1.18 -4.62
C GLY A 125 0.49 -2.42 -4.16
N GLN A 126 0.34 -3.43 -5.02
CA GLN A 126 -0.44 -4.62 -4.74
C GLN A 126 0.41 -5.88 -4.95
N THR A 127 0.55 -6.69 -3.91
CA THR A 127 0.98 -8.09 -4.00
C THR A 127 -0.19 -8.95 -4.47
N LEU A 128 0.04 -10.22 -4.76
CA LEU A 128 -1.05 -11.15 -5.11
C LEU A 128 -2.09 -11.23 -3.98
N GLY A 129 -1.64 -11.33 -2.73
CA GLY A 129 -2.52 -11.33 -1.58
C GLY A 129 -3.28 -10.02 -1.43
N ASN A 130 -2.62 -8.87 -1.57
CA ASN A 130 -3.27 -7.57 -1.54
C ASN A 130 -4.32 -7.43 -2.65
N PHE A 131 -4.01 -7.91 -3.86
CA PHE A 131 -4.93 -7.90 -4.98
C PHE A 131 -6.17 -8.77 -4.68
N ALA A 132 -5.98 -9.97 -4.15
CA ALA A 132 -7.07 -10.90 -3.84
C ALA A 132 -8.06 -10.36 -2.80
N VAL A 133 -7.58 -9.56 -1.83
CA VAL A 133 -8.43 -8.97 -0.78
C VAL A 133 -8.76 -7.48 -1.02
N GLY A 134 -8.48 -6.96 -2.21
CA GLY A 134 -8.81 -5.58 -2.58
C GLY A 134 -8.03 -4.52 -1.79
N LEU A 135 -6.74 -4.76 -1.52
CA LEU A 135 -5.87 -3.82 -0.81
C LEU A 135 -4.80 -3.24 -1.73
N ALA A 136 -4.29 -2.06 -1.37
CA ALA A 136 -3.13 -1.45 -2.02
C ALA A 136 -2.27 -0.68 -1.02
N VAL A 137 -0.96 -0.75 -1.20
CA VAL A 137 0.02 0.04 -0.44
C VAL A 137 0.24 1.37 -1.16
N ARG A 138 0.04 2.48 -0.42
CA ARG A 138 0.16 3.84 -0.94
C ARG A 138 1.11 4.67 -0.10
N ASP A 139 1.59 5.75 -0.68
CA ASP A 139 2.31 6.79 0.06
C ASP A 139 1.35 7.46 1.06
N ALA A 140 1.82 7.74 2.29
CA ALA A 140 0.99 8.32 3.33
C ALA A 140 0.58 9.79 3.07
N GLY A 141 1.28 10.48 2.18
CA GLY A 141 1.04 11.89 1.83
C GLY A 141 0.50 12.11 0.42
N GLN A 142 0.56 11.09 -0.44
CA GLN A 142 0.16 11.22 -1.84
C GLN A 142 -0.49 9.90 -2.31
N ASP A 143 -1.53 9.98 -3.15
CA ASP A 143 -2.17 8.77 -3.72
C ASP A 143 -1.33 8.16 -4.85
N ARG A 144 -0.10 7.78 -4.53
CA ARG A 144 0.82 7.08 -5.44
C ARG A 144 1.45 5.86 -4.77
N THR A 145 2.10 5.02 -5.55
CA THR A 145 2.90 3.91 -5.04
C THR A 145 4.10 4.43 -4.23
N ILE A 146 4.54 3.64 -3.25
CA ILE A 146 5.64 4.03 -2.34
C ILE A 146 7.02 4.07 -3.00
N GLY A 147 7.16 3.52 -4.23
CA GLY A 147 8.43 3.39 -4.92
C GLY A 147 9.25 2.17 -4.47
N LEU A 148 10.20 1.76 -5.32
CA LEU A 148 10.98 0.52 -5.09
C LEU A 148 11.82 0.56 -3.82
N LEU A 149 12.48 1.69 -3.54
CA LEU A 149 13.36 1.81 -2.38
C LEU A 149 12.59 1.65 -1.06
N ARG A 150 11.43 2.30 -0.93
CA ARG A 150 10.58 2.17 0.26
C ARG A 150 9.95 0.78 0.34
N GLY A 151 9.59 0.18 -0.80
CA GLY A 151 9.12 -1.20 -0.88
C GLY A 151 10.18 -2.19 -0.37
N PHE A 152 11.42 -2.00 -0.78
CA PHE A 152 12.57 -2.77 -0.30
C PHE A 152 12.75 -2.64 1.22
N PHE A 153 12.86 -1.41 1.73
CA PHE A 153 13.04 -1.19 3.17
C PHE A 153 11.86 -1.72 3.99
N ARG A 154 10.63 -1.61 3.48
CA ARG A 154 9.44 -2.15 4.13
C ARG A 154 9.55 -3.66 4.35
N PHE A 155 9.98 -4.40 3.33
CA PHE A 155 10.15 -5.85 3.44
C PHE A 155 11.38 -6.21 4.26
N LEU A 156 12.51 -5.53 4.04
CA LEU A 156 13.75 -5.76 4.79
C LEU A 156 13.55 -5.56 6.31
N LEU A 157 12.90 -4.48 6.71
CA LEU A 157 12.58 -4.22 8.11
C LEU A 157 11.67 -5.30 8.69
N ARG A 158 10.71 -5.79 7.91
CA ARG A 158 9.85 -6.90 8.33
C ARG A 158 10.67 -8.18 8.50
N LEU A 159 11.55 -8.50 7.55
CA LEU A 159 12.41 -9.68 7.61
C LEU A 159 13.34 -9.64 8.84
N VAL A 160 13.97 -8.50 9.11
CA VAL A 160 14.80 -8.28 10.29
C VAL A 160 13.98 -8.43 11.58
N LEU A 161 12.79 -7.80 11.61
CA LEU A 161 11.95 -7.79 12.79
C LEU A 161 11.47 -9.19 13.17
N TYR A 162 11.08 -10.00 12.18
CA TYR A 162 10.67 -11.39 12.42
C TYR A 162 11.85 -12.36 12.58
N GLY A 163 12.96 -12.13 11.86
CA GLY A 163 14.15 -12.99 11.91
C GLY A 163 14.89 -12.92 13.24
N PHE A 164 14.96 -11.73 13.83
CA PHE A 164 15.71 -11.51 15.08
C PHE A 164 14.82 -11.25 16.30
N PHE A 165 13.61 -10.76 16.08
CA PHE A 165 12.74 -10.27 17.15
C PHE A 165 11.28 -10.68 16.91
N LEU A 166 10.94 -11.93 17.16
CA LEU A 166 9.57 -12.43 16.92
C LEU A 166 8.49 -11.60 17.64
N ILE A 167 8.72 -11.26 18.91
CA ILE A 167 7.75 -10.50 19.71
C ILE A 167 7.54 -9.09 19.13
N PRO A 168 8.58 -8.25 18.86
CA PRO A 168 8.42 -6.99 18.14
C PRO A 168 7.78 -7.14 16.77
N GLY A 169 8.01 -8.25 16.06
CA GLY A 169 7.35 -8.56 14.79
C GLY A 169 5.84 -8.66 14.93
N VAL A 170 5.38 -9.45 15.91
CA VAL A 170 3.95 -9.60 16.22
C VAL A 170 3.35 -8.28 16.68
N VAL A 171 4.03 -7.54 17.56
CA VAL A 171 3.57 -6.20 18.02
C VAL A 171 3.44 -5.23 16.84
N ASN A 172 4.40 -5.23 15.90
CA ASN A 172 4.32 -4.43 14.68
C ASN A 172 3.04 -4.72 13.89
N ASP A 173 2.70 -5.99 13.70
CA ASP A 173 1.53 -6.38 12.90
C ASP A 173 0.20 -6.18 13.64
N LEU A 174 0.21 -6.14 14.97
CA LEU A 174 -0.95 -5.77 15.79
C LEU A 174 -1.14 -4.25 15.90
N PHE A 175 -0.12 -3.45 15.63
CA PHE A 175 -0.12 -2.00 15.81
C PHE A 175 -1.25 -1.26 15.05
N PRO A 176 -1.75 -1.71 13.89
CA PRO A 176 -2.91 -1.14 13.23
C PRO A 176 -4.19 -1.15 14.06
N LEU A 177 -4.29 -1.97 15.10
CA LEU A 177 -5.47 -2.02 15.98
C LEU A 177 -5.61 -0.73 16.81
N TRP A 178 -4.49 -0.06 17.13
CA TRP A 178 -4.45 1.12 18.01
C TRP A 178 -4.22 2.45 17.27
N THR A 179 -3.98 2.42 15.96
CA THR A 179 -3.65 3.64 15.21
C THR A 179 -4.82 4.12 14.36
N LYS A 180 -5.09 5.43 14.37
CA LYS A 180 -6.17 6.06 13.55
C LYS A 180 -6.06 5.76 12.06
N ARG A 181 -4.83 5.72 11.51
CA ARG A 181 -4.56 5.38 10.10
C ARG A 181 -4.29 3.90 9.88
N ARG A 182 -4.49 3.06 10.89
CA ARG A 182 -4.25 1.62 10.85
C ARG A 182 -2.89 1.24 10.27
N GLN A 183 -1.83 1.99 10.63
CA GLN A 183 -0.46 1.79 10.17
C GLN A 183 0.31 0.89 11.13
N THR A 184 1.13 -0.02 10.58
CA THR A 184 2.16 -0.73 11.36
C THR A 184 3.30 0.23 11.73
N LEU A 185 4.19 -0.18 12.64
CA LEU A 185 5.41 0.60 12.94
C LEU A 185 6.27 0.77 11.69
N ILE A 186 6.43 -0.29 10.91
CA ILE A 186 7.16 -0.26 9.64
C ILE A 186 6.47 0.69 8.65
N ASP A 187 5.13 0.69 8.55
CA ASP A 187 4.38 1.61 7.69
C ASP A 187 4.68 3.07 8.04
N LYS A 188 4.81 3.39 9.32
CA LYS A 188 5.17 4.74 9.77
C LYS A 188 6.59 5.12 9.38
N ILE A 189 7.58 4.20 9.55
CA ILE A 189 8.98 4.43 9.20
C ILE A 189 9.11 4.72 7.70
N VAL A 190 8.48 3.90 6.84
CA VAL A 190 8.56 4.06 5.38
C VAL A 190 7.53 5.03 4.81
N ARG A 191 6.71 5.68 5.65
CA ARG A 191 5.65 6.61 5.29
C ARG A 191 4.67 6.01 4.28
N SER A 192 4.15 4.83 4.61
CA SER A 192 3.16 4.13 3.80
C SER A 192 1.84 3.94 4.53
N VAL A 193 0.77 3.72 3.78
CA VAL A 193 -0.56 3.32 4.27
C VAL A 193 -1.08 2.17 3.43
N VAL A 194 -1.91 1.33 4.02
CA VAL A 194 -2.65 0.30 3.27
C VAL A 194 -4.10 0.72 3.19
N VAL A 195 -4.59 0.85 1.98
CA VAL A 195 -5.95 1.31 1.69
C VAL A 195 -6.78 0.20 1.06
N LYS A 196 -8.08 0.25 1.26
CA LYS A 196 -9.06 -0.56 0.52
C LYS A 196 -9.21 0.00 -0.88
N ARG A 197 -9.48 -0.88 -1.84
CA ARG A 197 -9.64 -0.51 -3.24
C ARG A 197 -11.00 -0.93 -3.76
#